data_a3fca349d1d80ecc1a7eb41647e6dd94
#
_entry.id   a3fca349d1d80ecc1a7eb41647e6dd94
#
_cell.length_a   1.000
_cell.length_b   1.000
_cell.length_c   1.000
_cell.angle_alpha   90.00
_cell.angle_beta   90.00
_cell.angle_gamma   90.00
#
_symmetry.space_group_name_H-M   'P 1'
#
loop_
_entity.id
_entity.type
_entity.pdbx_description
1 polymer ?
#
loop_
_entity_poly.entity_id
_entity_poly.type
_entity_poly.pdbx_seq_one_letter_code
_entity_poly.pdbx_strand_id
1 'polypeptide(L)'
;KRQFDAVDSNKLVILHYGGSHIQAENPTTIARNQFHEHFGSGGRGLLFNYGAANTYSSINYSSTYTGKWTYNKSYQGKKAELPLGVCGMVVETRDSASSLVFSMKAPIEKANNQVQILFENDSLSFDVAIYINNKLITQGIEYVPQGLKFSWADSIKTITLIPIKNPKGIRFRFYGMNIEHEENHGIVYHSTGVGAAAFRSILILEKLPEQLPLIKPDIVILDFGTNDILYENRIEPTLSKEVEKAITWWKSMVPEVLIVLTSTQDLYYKKHPITAGVLFRDLMDSLARKNDCLFWNWYDLSGGLSTIRTWATLGYAKTDHIHL
;
A
#
# COMPACT_ATOMS: atom_id res chain seq x y z
N LYS A 1 -10.93 -7.89 -18.80
CA LYS A 1 -11.96 -7.18 -19.59
C LYS A 1 -13.29 -7.18 -18.85
N ARG A 2 -13.88 -8.35 -18.50
CA ARG A 2 -15.19 -8.44 -17.81
C ARG A 2 -15.27 -7.60 -16.52
N GLN A 3 -14.20 -7.52 -15.73
CA GLN A 3 -14.16 -6.71 -14.52
C GLN A 3 -14.22 -5.21 -14.83
N PHE A 4 -13.51 -4.75 -15.86
CA PHE A 4 -13.56 -3.34 -16.29
C PHE A 4 -14.87 -2.99 -17.00
N ASP A 5 -15.49 -3.92 -17.71
CA ASP A 5 -16.80 -3.70 -18.35
C ASP A 5 -17.95 -3.54 -17.32
N ALA A 6 -17.73 -3.96 -16.07
CA ALA A 6 -18.71 -3.89 -14.98
C ALA A 6 -18.52 -2.68 -14.03
N VAL A 7 -17.53 -1.81 -14.26
CA VAL A 7 -17.18 -0.70 -13.35
C VAL A 7 -18.31 0.34 -13.20
N ASP A 8 -19.16 0.49 -14.21
CA ASP A 8 -20.31 1.39 -14.12
C ASP A 8 -21.40 0.89 -13.15
N SER A 9 -21.39 -0.38 -12.81
CA SER A 9 -22.36 -1.02 -11.91
C SER A 9 -21.76 -1.57 -10.62
N ASN A 10 -20.42 -1.73 -10.59
CA ASN A 10 -19.69 -2.28 -9.43
C ASN A 10 -18.35 -1.59 -9.28
N LYS A 11 -17.97 -1.30 -8.03
CA LYS A 11 -16.65 -0.78 -7.69
C LYS A 11 -15.59 -1.84 -8.04
N LEU A 12 -14.50 -1.42 -8.71
CA LEU A 12 -13.32 -2.24 -8.95
C LEU A 12 -12.19 -1.83 -8.02
N VAL A 13 -11.67 -2.77 -7.25
CA VAL A 13 -10.66 -2.52 -6.23
C VAL A 13 -9.30 -3.09 -6.65
N ILE A 14 -8.31 -2.22 -6.79
CA ILE A 14 -6.93 -2.55 -7.13
C ILE A 14 -6.06 -2.37 -5.88
N LEU A 15 -5.34 -3.40 -5.48
CA LEU A 15 -4.40 -3.38 -4.37
C LEU A 15 -2.98 -3.57 -4.89
N HIS A 16 -2.18 -2.50 -4.90
CA HIS A 16 -0.84 -2.46 -5.47
C HIS A 16 0.22 -2.50 -4.37
N TYR A 17 0.92 -3.61 -4.26
CA TYR A 17 2.06 -3.81 -3.36
C TYR A 17 3.38 -3.56 -4.07
N GLY A 18 4.33 -2.95 -3.34
CA GLY A 18 5.67 -2.78 -3.88
C GLY A 18 6.66 -2.17 -2.89
N GLY A 19 7.78 -1.74 -3.41
CA GLY A 19 8.87 -1.14 -2.66
C GLY A 19 8.70 0.39 -2.47
N SER A 20 9.85 1.08 -2.49
CA SER A 20 9.96 2.53 -2.26
C SER A 20 9.19 3.38 -3.27
N HIS A 21 9.12 2.98 -4.53
CA HIS A 21 8.37 3.70 -5.58
C HIS A 21 6.87 3.74 -5.27
N ILE A 22 6.34 2.59 -4.83
CA ILE A 22 4.92 2.45 -4.47
C ILE A 22 4.62 3.18 -3.16
N GLN A 23 5.54 3.18 -2.19
CA GLN A 23 5.40 3.97 -0.97
C GLN A 23 5.34 5.48 -1.25
N ALA A 24 6.18 5.97 -2.17
CA ALA A 24 6.18 7.38 -2.58
C ALA A 24 4.92 7.77 -3.36
N GLU A 25 4.19 6.82 -3.91
CA GLU A 25 3.02 6.99 -4.77
C GLU A 25 3.30 7.72 -6.11
N ASN A 26 4.55 7.81 -6.57
CA ASN A 26 4.84 8.47 -7.86
C ASN A 26 4.13 7.78 -9.03
N PRO A 27 4.40 6.49 -9.35
CA PRO A 27 3.73 5.83 -10.46
C PRO A 27 2.25 5.54 -10.18
N THR A 28 1.91 5.21 -8.94
CA THR A 28 0.53 4.85 -8.57
C THR A 28 -0.42 6.03 -8.57
N THR A 29 0.06 7.26 -8.38
CA THR A 29 -0.76 8.47 -8.53
C THR A 29 -1.16 8.68 -9.99
N ILE A 30 -0.21 8.49 -10.92
CA ILE A 30 -0.49 8.60 -12.36
C ILE A 30 -1.50 7.54 -12.77
N ALA A 31 -1.27 6.28 -12.38
CA ALA A 31 -2.18 5.18 -12.67
C ALA A 31 -3.58 5.42 -12.10
N ARG A 32 -3.68 5.82 -10.83
CA ARG A 32 -4.96 6.13 -10.17
C ARG A 32 -5.72 7.22 -10.93
N ASN A 33 -5.04 8.33 -11.27
CA ASN A 33 -5.67 9.44 -11.97
C ASN A 33 -6.19 9.02 -13.34
N GLN A 34 -5.42 8.26 -14.11
CA GLN A 34 -5.85 7.73 -15.41
C GLN A 34 -7.06 6.78 -15.27
N PHE A 35 -7.05 5.89 -14.28
CA PHE A 35 -8.19 5.03 -14.00
C PHE A 35 -9.44 5.83 -13.59
N HIS A 36 -9.27 6.82 -12.72
CA HIS A 36 -10.39 7.67 -12.29
C HIS A 36 -10.97 8.51 -13.44
N GLU A 37 -10.11 9.02 -14.33
CA GLU A 37 -10.54 9.78 -15.52
C GLU A 37 -11.38 8.93 -16.47
N HIS A 38 -11.03 7.66 -16.67
CA HIS A 38 -11.70 6.77 -17.63
C HIS A 38 -12.90 6.02 -17.05
N PHE A 39 -12.88 5.68 -15.76
CA PHE A 39 -13.82 4.75 -15.13
C PHE A 39 -14.53 5.33 -13.91
N GLY A 40 -14.26 6.58 -13.56
CA GLY A 40 -14.78 7.20 -12.35
C GLY A 40 -13.96 6.84 -11.08
N SER A 41 -14.08 7.68 -10.07
CA SER A 41 -13.42 7.48 -8.78
C SER A 41 -14.29 6.63 -7.85
N GLY A 42 -13.73 5.59 -7.26
CA GLY A 42 -14.32 4.83 -6.16
C GLY A 42 -13.83 5.29 -4.78
N GLY A 43 -12.93 6.30 -4.74
CA GLY A 43 -12.37 6.85 -3.50
C GLY A 43 -10.85 6.94 -3.49
N ARG A 44 -10.29 7.45 -2.38
CA ARG A 44 -8.84 7.67 -2.22
C ARG A 44 -8.06 6.38 -2.00
N GLY A 45 -8.68 5.40 -1.35
CA GLY A 45 -8.02 4.16 -0.93
C GLY A 45 -7.22 4.30 0.37
N LEU A 46 -6.27 3.38 0.56
CA LEU A 46 -5.49 3.23 1.79
C LEU A 46 -4.51 4.38 2.03
N LEU A 47 -4.41 4.75 3.31
CA LEU A 47 -3.46 5.72 3.87
C LEU A 47 -2.77 5.11 5.07
N PHE A 48 -1.49 5.43 5.27
CA PHE A 48 -0.73 5.01 6.44
C PHE A 48 0.05 6.19 7.06
N ASN A 49 0.31 6.16 8.38
CA ASN A 49 1.12 7.20 9.01
C ASN A 49 2.61 6.85 8.93
N TYR A 50 3.24 7.28 7.84
CA TYR A 50 4.65 7.03 7.57
C TYR A 50 5.60 7.72 8.56
N GLY A 51 5.20 8.88 9.10
CA GLY A 51 5.98 9.59 10.11
C GLY A 51 6.17 8.76 11.38
N ALA A 52 5.09 8.17 11.92
CA ALA A 52 5.15 7.31 13.09
C ALA A 52 5.91 5.99 12.85
N ALA A 53 5.98 5.53 11.58
CA ALA A 53 6.79 4.38 11.17
C ALA A 53 8.24 4.75 10.81
N ASN A 54 8.67 5.97 11.10
CA ASN A 54 10.01 6.49 10.80
C ASN A 54 10.43 6.22 9.35
N THR A 55 9.61 6.68 8.40
CA THR A 55 9.87 6.58 6.97
C THR A 55 9.28 7.79 6.23
N TYR A 56 9.59 7.94 4.94
CA TYR A 56 9.12 9.07 4.15
C TYR A 56 7.65 8.92 3.75
N SER A 57 6.95 10.06 3.66
CA SER A 57 5.55 10.14 3.26
C SER A 57 5.37 10.01 1.74
N SER A 58 4.12 9.74 1.35
CA SER A 58 3.64 9.85 -0.02
C SER A 58 3.79 11.28 -0.58
N ILE A 59 3.82 11.40 -1.91
CA ILE A 59 3.74 12.71 -2.59
C ILE A 59 2.36 13.36 -2.44
N ASN A 60 1.31 12.61 -2.09
CA ASN A 60 -0.07 13.09 -2.05
C ASN A 60 -0.51 13.62 -0.68
N TYR A 61 0.17 13.22 0.38
CA TYR A 61 -0.13 13.67 1.73
C TYR A 61 1.12 13.61 2.62
N SER A 62 1.14 14.41 3.67
CA SER A 62 2.10 14.27 4.76
C SER A 62 1.45 13.57 5.94
N SER A 63 2.27 12.86 6.71
CA SER A 63 1.85 12.21 7.95
C SER A 63 2.83 12.55 9.06
N THR A 64 2.29 13.09 10.15
CA THR A 64 3.05 13.46 11.34
C THR A 64 2.45 12.81 12.57
N TYR A 65 3.13 12.89 13.69
CA TYR A 65 2.68 12.30 14.95
C TYR A 65 3.19 13.10 16.15
N THR A 66 2.57 12.87 17.30
CA THR A 66 3.06 13.30 18.61
C THR A 66 3.16 12.10 19.55
N GLY A 67 3.88 12.25 20.66
CA GLY A 67 4.04 11.19 21.65
C GLY A 67 5.03 10.10 21.24
N LYS A 68 4.92 8.94 21.87
CA LYS A 68 5.86 7.80 21.68
C LYS A 68 5.19 6.69 20.89
N TRP A 69 5.81 6.31 19.77
CA TRP A 69 5.34 5.23 18.91
C TRP A 69 6.43 4.19 18.68
N THR A 70 6.07 2.93 18.73
CA THR A 70 6.85 1.81 18.22
C THR A 70 6.30 1.40 16.85
N TYR A 71 7.12 0.80 16.00
CA TYR A 71 6.70 0.42 14.65
C TYR A 71 7.42 -0.83 14.15
N ASN A 72 6.76 -1.54 13.23
CA ASN A 72 7.40 -2.54 12.36
C ASN A 72 6.97 -2.33 10.91
N LYS A 73 7.82 -2.78 10.01
CA LYS A 73 7.64 -2.73 8.54
C LYS A 73 7.98 -4.08 7.94
N SER A 74 7.36 -4.45 6.82
CA SER A 74 7.63 -5.69 6.08
C SER A 74 8.97 -5.65 5.33
N TYR A 75 10.00 -5.19 6.00
CA TYR A 75 11.32 -4.95 5.46
C TYR A 75 12.05 -6.27 5.16
N GLN A 76 12.29 -6.55 3.88
CA GLN A 76 13.03 -7.74 3.41
C GLN A 76 12.56 -9.09 4.02
N GLY A 77 11.27 -9.21 4.35
CA GLY A 77 10.72 -10.42 4.94
C GLY A 77 11.24 -10.78 6.35
N LYS A 78 11.89 -9.84 7.05
CA LYS A 78 12.31 -10.06 8.43
C LYS A 78 11.11 -10.17 9.35
N LYS A 79 11.16 -11.12 10.29
CA LYS A 79 10.11 -11.28 11.31
C LYS A 79 9.92 -9.98 12.06
N ALA A 80 8.68 -9.50 12.11
CA ALA A 80 8.27 -8.34 12.86
C ALA A 80 7.96 -8.71 14.32
N GLU A 81 8.19 -7.81 15.27
CA GLU A 81 7.78 -7.98 16.67
C GLU A 81 6.28 -7.69 16.84
N LEU A 82 5.77 -6.73 16.06
CA LEU A 82 4.34 -6.42 15.98
C LEU A 82 3.75 -7.01 14.71
N PRO A 83 2.52 -7.59 14.74
CA PRO A 83 1.89 -8.16 13.56
C PRO A 83 1.65 -7.10 12.48
N LEU A 84 1.96 -7.40 11.24
CA LEU A 84 1.85 -6.48 10.12
C LEU A 84 0.47 -6.57 9.46
N GLY A 85 -0.12 -5.40 9.15
CA GLY A 85 -1.40 -5.29 8.46
C GLY A 85 -1.29 -5.13 6.94
N VAL A 86 -2.42 -4.85 6.31
CA VAL A 86 -2.58 -4.69 4.85
C VAL A 86 -1.63 -3.66 4.24
N CYS A 87 -1.28 -2.60 4.96
CA CYS A 87 -0.32 -1.60 4.50
C CYS A 87 1.15 -2.07 4.57
N GLY A 88 1.43 -3.32 4.97
CA GLY A 88 2.79 -3.82 5.18
C GLY A 88 3.52 -3.19 6.37
N MET A 89 2.82 -2.43 7.19
CA MET A 89 3.35 -1.69 8.34
C MET A 89 2.37 -1.72 9.51
N VAL A 90 2.90 -1.38 10.69
CA VAL A 90 2.13 -1.18 11.92
C VAL A 90 2.82 -0.15 12.78
N VAL A 91 2.03 0.66 13.49
CA VAL A 91 2.52 1.54 14.57
C VAL A 91 1.71 1.32 15.83
N GLU A 92 2.36 1.33 16.97
CA GLU A 92 1.73 1.12 18.28
C GLU A 92 2.17 2.20 19.27
N THR A 93 1.22 2.69 20.07
CA THR A 93 1.51 3.52 21.24
C THR A 93 0.85 2.97 22.50
N ARG A 94 1.49 3.21 23.63
CA ARG A 94 0.92 3.03 24.99
C ARG A 94 0.69 4.37 25.71
N ASP A 95 0.90 5.46 24.96
CA ASP A 95 0.79 6.83 25.43
C ASP A 95 -0.50 7.46 24.86
N SER A 96 -1.49 7.69 25.71
CA SER A 96 -2.76 8.32 25.32
C SER A 96 -2.64 9.83 25.01
N ALA A 97 -1.48 10.45 25.29
CA ALA A 97 -1.21 11.82 24.85
C ALA A 97 -0.64 11.88 23.43
N SER A 98 -0.55 10.74 22.75
CA SER A 98 -0.07 10.62 21.37
C SER A 98 -1.14 10.99 20.36
N SER A 99 -0.72 11.32 19.14
CA SER A 99 -1.61 11.50 18.00
C SER A 99 -0.99 11.06 16.69
N LEU A 100 -1.84 10.72 15.70
CA LEU A 100 -1.47 10.55 14.29
C LEU A 100 -2.20 11.63 13.48
N VAL A 101 -1.48 12.36 12.65
CA VAL A 101 -2.04 13.42 11.80
C VAL A 101 -1.75 13.13 10.34
N PHE A 102 -2.76 13.27 9.51
CA PHE A 102 -2.68 13.15 8.05
C PHE A 102 -3.10 14.48 7.44
N SER A 103 -2.27 15.04 6.55
CA SER A 103 -2.56 16.29 5.85
C SER A 103 -2.46 16.09 4.36
N MET A 104 -3.61 16.14 3.68
CA MET A 104 -3.71 15.97 2.22
C MET A 104 -3.11 17.19 1.52
N LYS A 105 -2.30 16.98 0.48
CA LYS A 105 -1.80 18.09 -0.37
C LYS A 105 -2.91 18.70 -1.21
N ALA A 106 -3.71 17.87 -1.86
CA ALA A 106 -5.01 18.24 -2.40
C ALA A 106 -6.10 17.59 -1.54
N PRO A 107 -7.16 18.31 -1.14
CA PRO A 107 -8.26 17.71 -0.39
C PRO A 107 -8.84 16.50 -1.14
N ILE A 108 -9.21 15.46 -0.39
CA ILE A 108 -10.09 14.41 -0.93
C ILE A 108 -11.42 15.07 -1.25
N GLU A 109 -11.93 14.82 -2.45
CA GLU A 109 -13.12 15.48 -2.96
C GLU A 109 -14.34 15.24 -2.08
N LYS A 110 -15.27 16.18 -2.15
CA LYS A 110 -16.58 16.07 -1.51
C LYS A 110 -17.36 14.96 -2.17
N ALA A 111 -17.66 13.92 -1.39
CA ALA A 111 -18.46 12.77 -1.79
C ALA A 111 -19.03 12.12 -0.52
N ASN A 112 -19.97 11.20 -0.66
CA ASN A 112 -20.34 10.31 0.44
C ASN A 112 -19.21 9.32 0.65
N ASN A 113 -18.25 9.68 1.50
CA ASN A 113 -17.08 8.85 1.80
C ASN A 113 -17.37 7.95 3.01
N GLN A 114 -17.08 6.66 2.87
CA GLN A 114 -16.88 5.77 4.01
C GLN A 114 -15.42 5.84 4.43
N VAL A 115 -15.17 6.26 5.66
CA VAL A 115 -13.84 6.27 6.29
C VAL A 115 -13.74 5.06 7.21
N GLN A 116 -12.74 4.20 6.98
CA GLN A 116 -12.46 3.02 7.81
C GLN A 116 -11.10 3.21 8.48
N ILE A 117 -11.03 3.11 9.79
CA ILE A 117 -9.79 3.13 10.56
C ILE A 117 -9.45 1.70 10.95
N LEU A 118 -8.32 1.19 10.44
CA LEU A 118 -7.85 -0.16 10.70
C LEU A 118 -6.92 -0.16 11.92
N PHE A 119 -7.36 -0.74 13.02
CA PHE A 119 -6.58 -0.87 14.25
C PHE A 119 -6.96 -2.14 15.00
N GLU A 120 -6.10 -2.58 15.91
CA GLU A 120 -6.41 -3.68 16.81
C GLU A 120 -7.58 -3.26 17.71
N ASN A 121 -8.73 -3.93 17.57
CA ASN A 121 -9.95 -3.64 18.32
C ASN A 121 -10.27 -4.81 19.25
N ASP A 122 -9.49 -4.94 20.31
CA ASP A 122 -9.66 -5.94 21.36
C ASP A 122 -9.85 -5.31 22.75
N SER A 123 -10.03 -6.13 23.78
CA SER A 123 -10.24 -5.67 25.15
C SER A 123 -9.07 -4.89 25.76
N LEU A 124 -7.89 -4.92 25.15
CA LEU A 124 -6.69 -4.21 25.57
C LEU A 124 -6.42 -2.96 24.73
N SER A 125 -7.26 -2.67 23.74
CA SER A 125 -7.10 -1.51 22.87
C SER A 125 -7.63 -0.24 23.54
N PHE A 126 -6.94 0.88 23.34
CA PHE A 126 -7.48 2.20 23.63
C PHE A 126 -8.64 2.51 22.67
N ASP A 127 -9.58 3.33 23.13
CA ASP A 127 -10.51 3.98 22.23
C ASP A 127 -9.80 5.02 21.37
N VAL A 128 -10.47 5.60 20.37
CA VAL A 128 -9.89 6.62 19.51
C VAL A 128 -10.86 7.78 19.23
N ALA A 129 -10.41 9.01 19.46
CA ALA A 129 -11.08 10.20 18.96
C ALA A 129 -10.59 10.51 17.55
N ILE A 130 -11.52 10.85 16.67
CA ILE A 130 -11.27 11.10 15.25
C ILE A 130 -11.70 12.52 14.93
N TYR A 131 -10.80 13.30 14.35
CA TYR A 131 -11.11 14.63 13.86
C TYR A 131 -10.90 14.68 12.35
N ILE A 132 -11.89 15.18 11.63
CA ILE A 132 -11.77 15.55 10.21
C ILE A 132 -11.87 17.05 10.09
N ASN A 133 -10.88 17.69 9.45
CA ASN A 133 -10.82 19.16 9.33
C ASN A 133 -11.02 19.88 10.68
N ASN A 134 -10.40 19.35 11.74
CA ASN A 134 -10.53 19.80 13.14
C ASN A 134 -11.93 19.64 13.76
N LYS A 135 -12.87 18.95 13.10
CA LYS A 135 -14.20 18.65 13.64
C LYS A 135 -14.21 17.23 14.22
N LEU A 136 -14.54 17.11 15.49
CA LEU A 136 -14.66 15.80 16.18
C LEU A 136 -15.85 15.01 15.62
N ILE A 137 -15.61 13.75 15.30
CA ILE A 137 -16.65 12.80 14.89
C ILE A 137 -17.25 12.18 16.15
N THR A 138 -18.55 12.38 16.37
CA THR A 138 -19.28 11.92 17.57
C THR A 138 -20.46 11.00 17.25
N GLN A 139 -20.83 10.87 15.98
CA GLN A 139 -22.00 10.12 15.54
C GLN A 139 -21.69 9.24 14.33
N GLY A 140 -22.49 8.21 14.12
CA GLY A 140 -22.40 7.33 12.97
C GLY A 140 -21.19 6.40 12.98
N ILE A 141 -20.48 6.27 14.12
CA ILE A 141 -19.33 5.37 14.25
C ILE A 141 -19.85 3.96 14.49
N GLU A 142 -19.43 3.05 13.62
CA GLU A 142 -19.66 1.60 13.73
C GLU A 142 -18.35 0.90 14.00
N TYR A 143 -18.23 0.22 15.14
CA TYR A 143 -17.08 -0.64 15.43
C TYR A 143 -17.20 -1.96 14.66
N VAL A 144 -16.11 -2.37 14.04
CA VAL A 144 -15.97 -3.64 13.32
C VAL A 144 -14.78 -4.42 13.89
N PRO A 145 -14.66 -5.74 13.65
CA PRO A 145 -13.59 -6.55 14.25
C PRO A 145 -12.17 -6.00 14.06
N GLN A 146 -11.91 -5.34 12.92
CA GLN A 146 -10.59 -4.82 12.55
C GLN A 146 -10.48 -3.29 12.71
N GLY A 147 -11.34 -2.65 13.51
CA GLY A 147 -11.31 -1.22 13.72
C GLY A 147 -12.69 -0.59 13.80
N LEU A 148 -12.91 0.49 13.05
CA LEU A 148 -14.19 1.18 12.97
C LEU A 148 -14.41 1.81 11.59
N LYS A 149 -15.66 2.18 11.28
CA LYS A 149 -16.03 2.92 10.07
C LYS A 149 -17.09 3.96 10.37
N PHE A 150 -17.17 4.99 9.54
CA PHE A 150 -18.20 6.03 9.57
C PHE A 150 -18.31 6.73 8.21
N SER A 151 -19.41 7.43 7.97
CA SER A 151 -19.64 8.21 6.74
C SER A 151 -19.23 9.66 6.93
N TRP A 152 -18.67 10.26 5.86
CA TRP A 152 -18.29 11.66 5.82
C TRP A 152 -18.61 12.29 4.46
N ALA A 153 -19.49 13.29 4.44
CA ALA A 153 -20.04 13.86 3.19
C ALA A 153 -19.29 15.09 2.66
N ASP A 154 -18.37 15.67 3.43
CA ASP A 154 -17.59 16.84 3.00
C ASP A 154 -16.19 16.45 2.51
N SER A 155 -15.46 17.41 1.90
CA SER A 155 -14.07 17.23 1.54
C SER A 155 -13.19 16.96 2.77
N ILE A 156 -12.10 16.20 2.57
CA ILE A 156 -11.17 15.85 3.64
C ILE A 156 -9.80 16.45 3.36
N LYS A 157 -9.37 17.40 4.18
CA LYS A 157 -8.04 18.01 4.11
C LYS A 157 -7.11 17.48 5.20
N THR A 158 -7.63 17.31 6.41
CA THR A 158 -6.86 16.77 7.54
C THR A 158 -7.64 15.71 8.28
N ILE A 159 -6.94 14.69 8.77
CA ILE A 159 -7.48 13.69 9.69
C ILE A 159 -6.53 13.59 10.88
N THR A 160 -7.07 13.62 12.09
CA THR A 160 -6.30 13.42 13.31
C THR A 160 -6.92 12.30 14.12
N LEU A 161 -6.09 11.32 14.52
CA LEU A 161 -6.46 10.23 15.41
C LEU A 161 -5.77 10.44 16.75
N ILE A 162 -6.53 10.44 17.83
CA ILE A 162 -6.03 10.60 19.21
C ILE A 162 -6.48 9.39 20.02
N PRO A 163 -5.56 8.51 20.47
CA PRO A 163 -5.89 7.41 21.37
C PRO A 163 -6.49 7.93 22.67
N ILE A 164 -7.59 7.33 23.12
CA ILE A 164 -8.25 7.65 24.39
C ILE A 164 -8.11 6.45 25.30
N LYS A 165 -7.44 6.65 26.44
CA LYS A 165 -7.29 5.59 27.45
C LYS A 165 -8.65 5.24 28.04
N ASN A 166 -8.97 3.96 28.06
CA ASN A 166 -10.11 3.40 28.76
C ASN A 166 -9.62 2.48 29.90
N PRO A 167 -10.49 2.02 30.81
CA PRO A 167 -10.10 1.30 32.02
C PRO A 167 -9.31 0.00 31.78
N LYS A 168 -9.49 -0.66 30.63
CA LYS A 168 -8.84 -1.92 30.29
C LYS A 168 -7.74 -1.76 29.23
N GLY A 169 -7.79 -0.68 28.44
CA GLY A 169 -6.86 -0.43 27.35
C GLY A 169 -5.44 -0.18 27.84
N ILE A 170 -4.48 -0.77 27.15
CA ILE A 170 -3.04 -0.62 27.41
C ILE A 170 -2.27 -0.14 26.18
N ARG A 171 -2.90 -0.13 24.98
CA ARG A 171 -2.27 0.24 23.73
C ARG A 171 -3.29 0.71 22.67
N PHE A 172 -2.79 1.47 21.70
CA PHE A 172 -3.45 1.67 20.40
C PHE A 172 -2.51 1.22 19.29
N ARG A 173 -2.94 0.23 18.48
CA ARG A 173 -2.16 -0.35 17.40
C ARG A 173 -2.85 -0.10 16.08
N PHE A 174 -2.26 0.74 15.24
CA PHE A 174 -2.82 1.23 13.99
C PHE A 174 -2.20 0.52 12.78
N TYR A 175 -3.04 0.09 11.84
CA TYR A 175 -2.66 -0.64 10.62
C TYR A 175 -2.88 0.15 9.35
N GLY A 176 -3.66 1.21 9.38
CA GLY A 176 -3.99 2.01 8.22
C GLY A 176 -5.38 2.62 8.29
N MET A 177 -5.71 3.36 7.27
CA MET A 177 -7.02 3.97 7.09
C MET A 177 -7.41 3.84 5.62
N ASN A 178 -8.67 3.50 5.35
CA ASN A 178 -9.21 3.41 4.01
C ASN A 178 -10.32 4.44 3.82
N ILE A 179 -10.32 5.14 2.68
CA ILE A 179 -11.33 6.13 2.33
C ILE A 179 -11.87 5.80 0.95
N GLU A 180 -13.12 5.38 0.89
CA GLU A 180 -13.82 5.01 -0.34
C GLU A 180 -15.13 5.77 -0.45
N HIS A 181 -15.61 5.98 -1.68
CA HIS A 181 -16.98 6.44 -1.88
C HIS A 181 -17.98 5.35 -1.44
N GLU A 182 -19.13 5.75 -0.91
CA GLU A 182 -20.21 4.79 -0.56
C GLU A 182 -20.89 4.22 -1.80
N GLU A 183 -20.92 4.99 -2.87
CA GLU A 183 -21.44 4.55 -4.16
C GLU A 183 -20.64 3.34 -4.69
N ASN A 184 -21.37 2.36 -5.24
CA ASN A 184 -20.75 1.11 -5.71
C ASN A 184 -20.34 1.19 -7.18
N HIS A 185 -19.58 2.24 -7.56
CA HIS A 185 -19.03 2.39 -8.92
C HIS A 185 -17.62 3.00 -8.86
N GLY A 186 -16.95 2.97 -10.02
CA GLY A 186 -15.61 3.54 -10.16
C GLY A 186 -14.50 2.65 -9.64
N ILE A 187 -13.28 3.15 -9.66
CA ILE A 187 -12.08 2.41 -9.26
C ILE A 187 -11.52 2.94 -7.94
N VAL A 188 -11.26 2.01 -7.02
CA VAL A 188 -10.42 2.26 -5.83
C VAL A 188 -9.03 1.72 -6.11
N TYR A 189 -8.03 2.58 -6.05
CA TYR A 189 -6.63 2.20 -6.28
C TYR A 189 -5.81 2.39 -5.00
N HIS A 190 -5.56 1.29 -4.31
CA HIS A 190 -4.72 1.26 -3.11
C HIS A 190 -3.24 1.16 -3.48
N SER A 191 -2.43 2.04 -2.90
CA SER A 191 -0.97 2.01 -3.01
C SER A 191 -0.38 1.62 -1.66
N THR A 192 0.20 0.42 -1.57
CA THR A 192 0.73 -0.17 -0.33
C THR A 192 2.21 -0.51 -0.48
N GLY A 193 3.02 0.53 -0.59
CA GLY A 193 4.46 0.40 -0.69
C GLY A 193 5.17 0.43 0.67
N VAL A 194 6.24 -0.34 0.78
CA VAL A 194 7.16 -0.32 1.93
C VAL A 194 8.60 -0.19 1.43
N GLY A 195 9.29 0.86 1.86
CA GLY A 195 10.69 1.07 1.48
C GLY A 195 11.56 -0.15 1.77
N ALA A 196 12.33 -0.57 0.78
CA ALA A 196 13.19 -1.75 0.78
C ALA A 196 12.45 -3.10 0.89
N ALA A 197 11.13 -3.15 0.64
CA ALA A 197 10.41 -4.43 0.55
C ALA A 197 10.84 -5.23 -0.69
N ALA A 198 10.89 -6.54 -0.54
CA ALA A 198 11.16 -7.55 -1.54
C ALA A 198 9.96 -8.54 -1.61
N PHE A 199 9.92 -9.49 -2.54
CA PHE A 199 8.81 -10.44 -2.65
C PHE A 199 8.47 -11.15 -1.34
N ARG A 200 9.48 -11.59 -0.58
CA ARG A 200 9.27 -12.23 0.73
C ARG A 200 8.59 -11.33 1.77
N SER A 201 8.59 -10.00 1.56
CA SER A 201 7.95 -9.06 2.47
C SER A 201 6.43 -9.20 2.53
N ILE A 202 5.78 -9.67 1.44
CA ILE A 202 4.34 -9.89 1.44
C ILE A 202 3.93 -11.12 2.26
N LEU A 203 4.84 -12.08 2.40
CA LEU A 203 4.57 -13.36 3.08
C LEU A 203 4.51 -13.28 4.61
N ILE A 204 4.80 -12.11 5.18
CA ILE A 204 4.82 -11.88 6.63
C ILE A 204 3.73 -10.91 7.11
N LEU A 205 2.71 -10.65 6.29
CA LEU A 205 1.59 -9.77 6.63
C LEU A 205 0.54 -10.54 7.45
N GLU A 206 0.81 -10.79 8.73
CA GLU A 206 0.02 -11.67 9.59
C GLU A 206 -1.45 -11.26 9.70
N LYS A 207 -1.75 -9.94 9.69
CA LYS A 207 -3.12 -9.41 9.80
C LYS A 207 -3.82 -9.23 8.45
N LEU A 208 -3.14 -9.48 7.32
CA LEU A 208 -3.73 -9.32 6.00
C LEU A 208 -5.01 -10.16 5.82
N PRO A 209 -5.05 -11.47 6.16
CA PRO A 209 -6.26 -12.28 5.98
C PRO A 209 -7.48 -11.74 6.73
N GLU A 210 -7.26 -11.17 7.93
CA GLU A 210 -8.32 -10.61 8.76
C GLU A 210 -8.83 -9.25 8.21
N GLN A 211 -7.99 -8.51 7.49
CA GLN A 211 -8.30 -7.17 6.95
C GLN A 211 -8.83 -7.20 5.51
N LEU A 212 -8.55 -8.25 4.74
CA LEU A 212 -9.03 -8.40 3.36
C LEU A 212 -10.54 -8.26 3.17
N PRO A 213 -11.41 -8.76 4.07
CA PRO A 213 -12.85 -8.56 3.95
C PRO A 213 -13.29 -7.09 3.95
N LEU A 214 -12.47 -6.18 4.47
CA LEU A 214 -12.71 -4.73 4.46
C LEU A 214 -12.22 -4.07 3.17
N ILE A 215 -11.23 -4.66 2.49
CA ILE A 215 -10.60 -4.11 1.28
C ILE A 215 -11.21 -4.72 0.01
N LYS A 216 -11.46 -6.04 0.00
CA LYS A 216 -12.07 -6.81 -1.10
C LYS A 216 -11.41 -6.56 -2.46
N PRO A 217 -10.11 -6.82 -2.63
CA PRO A 217 -9.43 -6.54 -3.88
C PRO A 217 -9.89 -7.49 -5.00
N ASP A 218 -10.19 -6.92 -6.17
CA ASP A 218 -10.42 -7.66 -7.41
C ASP A 218 -9.12 -7.93 -8.14
N ILE A 219 -8.17 -6.98 -8.03
CA ILE A 219 -6.86 -7.05 -8.67
C ILE A 219 -5.78 -6.81 -7.62
N VAL A 220 -4.77 -7.65 -7.60
CA VAL A 220 -3.57 -7.48 -6.79
C VAL A 220 -2.36 -7.34 -7.70
N ILE A 221 -1.63 -6.24 -7.59
CA ILE A 221 -0.39 -6.00 -8.31
C ILE A 221 0.78 -6.24 -7.35
N LEU A 222 1.69 -7.13 -7.72
CA LEU A 222 2.91 -7.44 -6.98
C LEU A 222 4.11 -6.81 -7.70
N ASP A 223 4.42 -5.56 -7.35
CA ASP A 223 5.46 -4.73 -7.97
C ASP A 223 6.72 -4.71 -7.08
N PHE A 224 7.39 -5.84 -7.05
CA PHE A 224 8.67 -6.02 -6.36
C PHE A 224 9.81 -6.22 -7.36
N GLY A 225 10.96 -6.66 -6.89
CA GLY A 225 12.13 -6.98 -7.71
C GLY A 225 13.30 -6.04 -7.49
N THR A 226 13.10 -4.72 -7.40
CA THR A 226 14.20 -3.78 -7.14
C THR A 226 15.08 -4.23 -5.97
N ASN A 227 14.49 -4.54 -4.83
CA ASN A 227 15.23 -4.95 -3.64
C ASN A 227 15.60 -6.44 -3.62
N ASP A 228 15.06 -7.21 -4.54
CA ASP A 228 15.39 -8.63 -4.70
C ASP A 228 16.72 -8.81 -5.45
N ILE A 229 17.06 -7.88 -6.38
CA ILE A 229 18.24 -8.00 -7.25
C ILE A 229 19.31 -6.93 -7.06
N LEU A 230 18.98 -5.80 -6.37
CA LEU A 230 19.81 -4.60 -6.35
C LEU A 230 21.23 -4.83 -5.81
N TYR A 231 21.36 -5.56 -4.69
CA TYR A 231 22.62 -5.62 -3.96
C TYR A 231 23.62 -6.62 -4.55
N GLU A 232 23.13 -7.74 -5.10
CA GLU A 232 23.99 -8.84 -5.54
C GLU A 232 24.00 -9.03 -7.04
N ASN A 233 23.21 -8.25 -7.78
CA ASN A 233 23.08 -8.32 -9.24
C ASN A 233 22.84 -9.77 -9.74
N ARG A 234 22.01 -10.51 -9.03
CA ARG A 234 21.63 -11.90 -9.34
C ARG A 234 20.22 -12.21 -8.89
N ILE A 235 19.67 -13.29 -9.39
CA ILE A 235 18.42 -13.88 -8.90
C ILE A 235 18.76 -14.83 -7.74
N GLU A 236 18.17 -14.56 -6.58
CA GLU A 236 18.26 -15.48 -5.45
C GLU A 236 17.58 -16.81 -5.78
N PRO A 237 18.18 -17.98 -5.42
CA PRO A 237 17.61 -19.29 -5.73
C PRO A 237 16.22 -19.54 -5.15
N THR A 238 15.86 -18.83 -4.07
CA THR A 238 14.57 -18.95 -3.38
C THR A 238 13.48 -18.09 -4.01
N LEU A 239 13.82 -17.08 -4.82
CA LEU A 239 12.89 -16.07 -5.32
C LEU A 239 11.70 -16.69 -6.07
N SER A 240 11.94 -17.65 -6.97
CA SER A 240 10.85 -18.33 -7.68
C SER A 240 9.84 -18.97 -6.72
N LYS A 241 10.32 -19.63 -5.68
CA LYS A 241 9.45 -20.24 -4.66
C LYS A 241 8.72 -19.20 -3.81
N GLU A 242 9.35 -18.08 -3.52
CA GLU A 242 8.73 -16.98 -2.76
C GLU A 242 7.59 -16.35 -3.58
N VAL A 243 7.79 -16.12 -4.87
CA VAL A 243 6.75 -15.61 -5.79
C VAL A 243 5.58 -16.60 -5.90
N GLU A 244 5.85 -17.87 -6.15
CA GLU A 244 4.82 -18.93 -6.24
C GLU A 244 4.03 -19.05 -4.93
N LYS A 245 4.72 -18.97 -3.79
CA LYS A 245 4.08 -18.97 -2.48
C LYS A 245 3.17 -17.74 -2.29
N ALA A 246 3.60 -16.56 -2.73
CA ALA A 246 2.78 -15.35 -2.67
C ALA A 246 1.52 -15.50 -3.55
N ILE A 247 1.65 -15.98 -4.79
CA ILE A 247 0.53 -16.23 -5.70
C ILE A 247 -0.46 -17.22 -5.07
N THR A 248 0.03 -18.35 -4.59
CA THR A 248 -0.80 -19.39 -3.96
C THR A 248 -1.52 -18.86 -2.74
N TRP A 249 -0.84 -18.09 -1.91
CA TRP A 249 -1.43 -17.48 -0.72
C TRP A 249 -2.55 -16.50 -1.07
N TRP A 250 -2.33 -15.61 -2.05
CA TRP A 250 -3.36 -14.69 -2.53
C TRP A 250 -4.59 -15.40 -3.08
N LYS A 251 -4.39 -16.40 -3.95
CA LYS A 251 -5.49 -17.21 -4.52
C LYS A 251 -6.24 -18.01 -3.45
N SER A 252 -5.58 -18.39 -2.36
CA SER A 252 -6.24 -19.07 -1.25
C SER A 252 -7.13 -18.15 -0.41
N MET A 253 -6.77 -16.86 -0.29
CA MET A 253 -7.56 -15.88 0.47
C MET A 253 -8.68 -15.24 -0.37
N VAL A 254 -8.42 -15.02 -1.65
CA VAL A 254 -9.36 -14.41 -2.61
C VAL A 254 -9.32 -15.22 -3.91
N PRO A 255 -10.14 -16.28 -4.04
CA PRO A 255 -10.05 -17.23 -5.16
C PRO A 255 -10.16 -16.62 -6.56
N GLU A 256 -10.98 -15.56 -6.71
CA GLU A 256 -11.24 -14.88 -8.00
C GLU A 256 -10.28 -13.71 -8.26
N VAL A 257 -9.28 -13.48 -7.39
CA VAL A 257 -8.37 -12.36 -7.54
C VAL A 257 -7.54 -12.46 -8.82
N LEU A 258 -7.50 -11.39 -9.59
CA LEU A 258 -6.58 -11.24 -10.70
C LEU A 258 -5.21 -10.77 -10.16
N ILE A 259 -4.18 -11.55 -10.37
CA ILE A 259 -2.82 -11.20 -9.94
C ILE A 259 -2.02 -10.68 -11.14
N VAL A 260 -1.35 -9.55 -10.94
CA VAL A 260 -0.42 -8.95 -11.90
C VAL A 260 0.98 -8.99 -11.30
N LEU A 261 1.90 -9.67 -11.98
CA LEU A 261 3.33 -9.58 -11.68
C LEU A 261 3.96 -8.49 -12.54
N THR A 262 4.93 -7.76 -12.01
CA THR A 262 5.68 -6.76 -12.76
C THR A 262 7.15 -7.14 -12.88
N SER A 263 7.85 -6.65 -13.91
CA SER A 263 9.31 -6.54 -13.87
C SER A 263 9.72 -5.24 -13.17
N THR A 264 10.99 -5.10 -12.82
CA THR A 264 11.53 -3.81 -12.35
C THR A 264 11.79 -2.88 -13.54
N GLN A 265 12.05 -1.59 -13.28
CA GLN A 265 12.75 -0.72 -14.23
C GLN A 265 14.24 -1.11 -14.34
N ASP A 266 14.95 -0.48 -15.27
CA ASP A 266 16.43 -0.52 -15.27
C ASP A 266 16.99 0.09 -13.98
N LEU A 267 18.08 -0.46 -13.48
CA LEU A 267 18.67 -0.11 -12.19
C LEU A 267 20.20 -0.03 -12.26
N TYR A 268 20.75 0.89 -11.49
CA TYR A 268 22.19 0.95 -11.19
C TYR A 268 22.40 0.94 -9.68
N TYR A 269 23.45 0.27 -9.24
CA TYR A 269 23.89 0.30 -7.85
C TYR A 269 25.38 0.63 -7.77
N LYS A 270 25.73 1.64 -7.01
CA LYS A 270 27.12 2.14 -6.91
C LYS A 270 27.78 2.36 -8.27
N LYS A 271 27.05 2.96 -9.21
CA LYS A 271 27.46 3.25 -10.60
C LYS A 271 27.61 2.02 -11.53
N HIS A 272 27.27 0.83 -11.08
CA HIS A 272 27.29 -0.38 -11.90
C HIS A 272 25.86 -0.75 -12.34
N PRO A 273 25.65 -1.14 -13.61
CA PRO A 273 24.37 -1.59 -14.09
C PRO A 273 23.96 -2.91 -13.42
N ILE A 274 22.68 -3.04 -13.08
CA ILE A 274 22.10 -4.28 -12.56
C ILE A 274 21.57 -5.12 -13.71
N THR A 275 22.40 -5.98 -14.24
CA THR A 275 22.06 -6.84 -15.40
C THR A 275 21.08 -7.95 -15.05
N ALA A 276 20.93 -8.29 -13.78
CA ALA A 276 19.92 -9.24 -13.28
C ALA A 276 18.49 -8.81 -13.57
N GLY A 277 18.24 -7.53 -13.94
CA GLY A 277 16.91 -7.03 -14.34
C GLY A 277 16.30 -7.82 -15.50
N VAL A 278 17.10 -8.21 -16.50
CA VAL A 278 16.65 -9.06 -17.62
C VAL A 278 16.22 -10.44 -17.12
N LEU A 279 17.04 -11.07 -16.27
CA LEU A 279 16.72 -12.39 -15.70
C LEU A 279 15.48 -12.34 -14.80
N PHE A 280 15.33 -11.25 -14.06
CA PHE A 280 14.14 -11.04 -13.23
C PHE A 280 12.88 -10.88 -14.09
N ARG A 281 12.94 -10.08 -15.16
CA ARG A 281 11.85 -9.94 -16.14
C ARG A 281 11.42 -11.29 -16.70
N ASP A 282 12.38 -12.10 -17.18
CA ASP A 282 12.10 -13.41 -17.79
C ASP A 282 11.52 -14.39 -16.76
N LEU A 283 12.01 -14.34 -15.51
CA LEU A 283 11.47 -15.14 -14.42
C LEU A 283 10.02 -14.77 -14.12
N MET A 284 9.71 -13.48 -14.02
CA MET A 284 8.35 -13.01 -13.72
C MET A 284 7.37 -13.35 -14.84
N ASP A 285 7.75 -13.21 -16.13
CA ASP A 285 6.93 -13.64 -17.27
C ASP A 285 6.65 -15.15 -17.23
N SER A 286 7.69 -15.94 -16.98
CA SER A 286 7.56 -17.41 -16.87
C SER A 286 6.61 -17.82 -15.73
N LEU A 287 6.76 -17.19 -14.55
CA LEU A 287 5.93 -17.48 -13.38
C LEU A 287 4.49 -17.01 -13.58
N ALA A 288 4.29 -15.87 -14.23
CA ALA A 288 2.96 -15.38 -14.56
C ALA A 288 2.21 -16.35 -15.47
N ARG A 289 2.86 -16.82 -16.56
CA ARG A 289 2.28 -17.82 -17.48
C ARG A 289 1.97 -19.14 -16.77
N LYS A 290 2.91 -19.63 -15.95
CA LYS A 290 2.76 -20.89 -15.21
C LYS A 290 1.58 -20.87 -14.22
N ASN A 291 1.32 -19.71 -13.63
CA ASN A 291 0.37 -19.58 -12.53
C ASN A 291 -0.92 -18.84 -12.93
N ASP A 292 -1.21 -18.67 -14.20
CA ASP A 292 -2.39 -17.94 -14.71
C ASP A 292 -2.52 -16.55 -14.06
N CYS A 293 -1.44 -15.78 -14.16
CA CYS A 293 -1.36 -14.37 -13.74
C CYS A 293 -1.10 -13.49 -14.95
N LEU A 294 -1.38 -12.20 -14.85
CA LEU A 294 -0.94 -11.21 -15.83
C LEU A 294 0.51 -10.81 -15.56
N PHE A 295 1.19 -10.37 -16.61
CA PHE A 295 2.55 -9.83 -16.54
C PHE A 295 2.62 -8.43 -17.13
N TRP A 296 3.16 -7.48 -16.38
CA TRP A 296 3.46 -6.13 -16.84
C TRP A 296 4.97 -5.98 -17.00
N ASN A 297 5.42 -5.95 -18.25
CA ASN A 297 6.85 -5.84 -18.58
C ASN A 297 7.33 -4.39 -18.50
N TRP A 298 7.54 -3.91 -17.30
CA TRP A 298 8.01 -2.55 -17.06
C TRP A 298 9.42 -2.32 -17.59
N TYR A 299 10.31 -3.33 -17.48
CA TYR A 299 11.70 -3.27 -17.94
C TYR A 299 11.82 -2.86 -19.41
N ASP A 300 11.16 -3.57 -20.30
CA ASP A 300 11.25 -3.30 -21.75
C ASP A 300 10.44 -2.05 -22.13
N LEU A 301 9.28 -1.83 -21.52
CA LEU A 301 8.47 -0.64 -21.76
C LEU A 301 9.19 0.65 -21.35
N SER A 302 10.00 0.60 -20.30
CA SER A 302 10.81 1.74 -19.88
C SER A 302 12.06 1.96 -20.76
N GLY A 303 12.41 1.04 -21.66
CA GLY A 303 13.54 1.12 -22.59
C GLY A 303 14.73 0.23 -22.25
N GLY A 304 14.64 -0.58 -21.20
CA GLY A 304 15.67 -1.57 -20.83
C GLY A 304 16.98 -0.97 -20.33
N LEU A 305 18.08 -1.69 -20.55
CA LEU A 305 19.40 -1.36 -20.00
C LEU A 305 19.87 0.06 -20.36
N SER A 306 20.37 0.77 -19.38
CA SER A 306 20.89 2.16 -19.42
C SER A 306 19.81 3.27 -19.47
N THR A 307 18.53 2.93 -19.51
CA THR A 307 17.43 3.90 -19.56
C THR A 307 17.37 4.78 -18.33
N ILE A 308 17.58 4.22 -17.14
CA ILE A 308 17.51 5.00 -15.87
C ILE A 308 18.52 6.15 -15.84
N ARG A 309 19.68 6.02 -16.48
CA ARG A 309 20.67 7.08 -16.60
C ARG A 309 20.17 8.23 -17.49
N THR A 310 19.55 7.87 -18.61
CA THR A 310 18.92 8.85 -19.51
C THR A 310 17.80 9.58 -18.77
N TRP A 311 16.97 8.85 -18.03
CA TRP A 311 15.89 9.42 -17.23
C TRP A 311 16.42 10.33 -16.10
N ALA A 312 17.51 9.97 -15.44
CA ALA A 312 18.15 10.83 -14.44
C ALA A 312 18.66 12.14 -15.06
N THR A 313 19.25 12.07 -16.27
CA THR A 313 19.69 13.27 -17.00
C THR A 313 18.52 14.17 -17.40
N LEU A 314 17.37 13.60 -17.74
CA LEU A 314 16.15 14.31 -18.11
C LEU A 314 15.29 14.74 -16.90
N GLY A 315 15.69 14.38 -15.68
CA GLY A 315 14.95 14.71 -14.45
C GLY A 315 13.75 13.79 -14.17
N TYR A 316 13.60 12.67 -14.87
CA TYR A 316 12.55 11.68 -14.63
C TYR A 316 12.94 10.62 -13.60
N ALA A 317 14.21 10.54 -13.24
CA ALA A 317 14.72 9.66 -12.20
C ALA A 317 15.72 10.41 -11.30
N LYS A 318 15.93 9.91 -10.10
CA LYS A 318 16.92 10.47 -9.17
C LYS A 318 18.34 10.12 -9.59
N THR A 319 19.30 10.91 -9.12
CA THR A 319 20.73 10.72 -9.39
C THR A 319 21.32 9.44 -8.79
N ASP A 320 20.57 8.75 -7.92
CA ASP A 320 20.95 7.44 -7.41
C ASP A 320 20.73 6.31 -8.42
N HIS A 321 20.03 6.58 -9.54
CA HIS A 321 19.70 5.65 -10.61
C HIS A 321 18.91 4.41 -10.12
N ILE A 322 18.13 4.59 -9.07
CA ILE A 322 17.24 3.57 -8.49
C ILE A 322 15.80 4.12 -8.47
N HIS A 323 15.64 5.36 -8.00
CA HIS A 323 14.32 5.97 -7.77
C HIS A 323 13.88 6.87 -8.93
N LEU A 324 12.59 6.81 -9.21
CA LEU A 324 11.88 7.70 -10.15
C LEU A 324 11.39 8.97 -9.46
#